data_3472d54648e928569630a7672e361e6e
#
_entry.id   3472d54648e928569630a7672e361e6e
#
_cell.length_a   1.000
_cell.length_b   1.000
_cell.length_c   1.000
_cell.angle_alpha   90.00
_cell.angle_beta   90.00
_cell.angle_gamma   90.00
#
_symmetry.space_group_name_H-M   'P 1'
#
loop_
_entity.id
_entity.type
_entity.pdbx_description
1 polymer ?
#
loop_
_entity_poly.entity_id
_entity_poly.type
_entity_poly.pdbx_seq_one_letter_code
_entity_poly.pdbx_strand_id
1 'polypeptide(L)'
;MQDSTELAVHERSYDQGITVENPAHIEALRTEKRLAREPVRLRHLTTAAPAAEAFLKRIGAKGGAMGASLLRMERMLDLFGPAALQVALIEAEKIPVATIHDVHMLLDQRDRQLSNPPPTGIHLPHDSPLRALSVTPHSLASYDTLNLKSED
;
A
#
# COMPACT_ATOMS: atom_id res chain seq x y z
N MET A 1 -11.63 18.69 -43.94
CA MET A 1 -10.16 18.46 -44.01
C MET A 1 -9.72 18.09 -42.65
N GLN A 2 -9.31 16.82 -42.42
CA GLN A 2 -8.68 16.42 -41.16
C GLN A 2 -7.21 16.76 -41.32
N ASP A 3 -6.71 17.62 -40.40
CA ASP A 3 -5.29 17.88 -40.31
C ASP A 3 -4.60 16.58 -39.87
N SER A 4 -3.78 16.03 -40.76
CA SER A 4 -2.97 14.87 -40.52
C SER A 4 -1.77 15.31 -39.67
N THR A 5 -1.92 15.26 -38.35
CA THR A 5 -0.80 15.53 -37.44
C THR A 5 0.03 14.27 -37.33
N GLU A 6 1.29 14.35 -37.70
CA GLU A 6 2.26 13.26 -37.56
C GLU A 6 2.53 13.02 -36.07
N LEU A 7 2.16 11.84 -35.57
CA LEU A 7 2.25 11.51 -34.15
C LEU A 7 3.60 10.88 -33.79
N ALA A 8 4.20 10.11 -34.69
CA ALA A 8 5.50 9.47 -34.49
C ALA A 8 6.09 8.99 -35.81
N VAL A 9 7.42 9.02 -35.88
CA VAL A 9 8.22 8.43 -36.96
C VAL A 9 9.15 7.39 -36.38
N HIS A 10 9.14 6.17 -36.92
CA HIS A 10 10.04 5.11 -36.55
C HIS A 10 10.82 4.63 -37.74
N GLU A 11 12.10 4.30 -37.54
CA GLU A 11 12.88 3.64 -38.56
C GLU A 11 12.33 2.24 -38.84
N ARG A 12 12.24 1.90 -40.13
CA ARG A 12 11.75 0.60 -40.54
C ARG A 12 12.84 -0.47 -40.31
N SER A 13 12.54 -1.46 -39.46
CA SER A 13 13.40 -2.64 -39.32
C SER A 13 12.86 -3.79 -40.16
N TYR A 14 13.74 -4.52 -40.82
CA TYR A 14 13.44 -5.73 -41.60
C TYR A 14 13.78 -7.02 -40.87
N ASP A 15 14.33 -6.92 -39.68
CA ASP A 15 14.71 -8.06 -38.85
C ASP A 15 13.49 -8.66 -38.14
N GLN A 16 13.41 -10.00 -38.11
CA GLN A 16 12.29 -10.67 -37.44
C GLN A 16 12.45 -10.62 -35.92
N GLY A 17 11.37 -10.27 -35.22
CA GLY A 17 11.33 -10.29 -33.76
C GLY A 17 11.88 -9.05 -33.06
N ILE A 18 12.27 -8.00 -33.81
CA ILE A 18 12.69 -6.73 -33.22
C ILE A 18 11.47 -5.84 -33.01
N THR A 19 11.34 -5.34 -31.78
CA THR A 19 10.37 -4.29 -31.44
C THR A 19 11.07 -2.93 -31.52
N VAL A 20 10.62 -2.07 -32.42
CA VAL A 20 11.12 -0.69 -32.52
C VAL A 20 10.33 0.18 -31.55
N GLU A 21 10.97 0.54 -30.45
CA GLU A 21 10.36 1.36 -29.40
C GLU A 21 11.08 2.69 -29.29
N ASN A 22 10.33 3.78 -29.15
CA ASN A 22 10.89 5.07 -28.78
C ASN A 22 10.77 5.25 -27.27
N PRO A 23 11.89 5.28 -26.50
CA PRO A 23 11.86 5.40 -25.06
C PRO A 23 11.09 6.61 -24.55
N ALA A 24 11.14 7.73 -25.30
CA ALA A 24 10.42 8.95 -24.94
C ALA A 24 8.89 8.76 -24.99
N HIS A 25 8.39 8.02 -25.98
CA HIS A 25 6.95 7.72 -26.10
C HIS A 25 6.48 6.78 -24.97
N ILE A 26 7.30 5.80 -24.60
CA ILE A 26 6.99 4.87 -23.51
C ILE A 26 6.92 5.62 -22.19
N GLU A 27 7.86 6.52 -21.91
CA GLU A 27 7.88 7.30 -20.69
C GLU A 27 6.71 8.28 -20.61
N ALA A 28 6.38 8.95 -21.72
CA ALA A 28 5.19 9.79 -21.81
C ALA A 28 3.93 8.98 -21.49
N LEU A 29 3.75 7.81 -22.12
CA LEU A 29 2.61 6.93 -21.87
C LEU A 29 2.54 6.42 -20.42
N ARG A 30 3.68 6.09 -19.82
CA ARG A 30 3.75 5.69 -18.40
C ARG A 30 3.30 6.82 -17.48
N THR A 31 3.72 8.05 -17.78
CA THR A 31 3.35 9.25 -17.03
C THR A 31 1.85 9.51 -17.15
N GLU A 32 1.28 9.48 -18.34
CA GLU A 32 -0.16 9.62 -18.59
C GLU A 32 -0.96 8.55 -17.84
N LYS A 33 -0.56 7.29 -17.94
CA LYS A 33 -1.21 6.19 -17.20
C LYS A 33 -1.16 6.37 -15.69
N ARG A 34 -0.04 6.90 -15.17
CA ARG A 34 0.09 7.18 -13.74
C ARG A 34 -0.86 8.28 -13.31
N LEU A 35 -0.88 9.39 -14.03
CA LEU A 35 -1.77 10.53 -13.77
C LEU A 35 -3.25 10.14 -13.85
N ALA A 36 -3.63 9.29 -14.79
CA ALA A 36 -5.00 8.81 -14.91
C ALA A 36 -5.44 7.87 -13.77
N ARG A 37 -4.50 7.14 -13.17
CA ARG A 37 -4.80 6.20 -12.07
C ARG A 37 -4.99 6.88 -10.72
N GLU A 38 -4.28 7.96 -10.46
CA GLU A 38 -4.33 8.66 -9.15
C GLU A 38 -5.73 9.13 -8.76
N PRO A 39 -6.54 9.76 -9.64
CA PRO A 39 -7.90 10.18 -9.29
C PRO A 39 -8.85 9.00 -8.99
N VAL A 40 -8.68 7.88 -9.69
CA VAL A 40 -9.50 6.68 -9.47
C VAL A 40 -9.21 6.07 -8.10
N ARG A 41 -7.92 5.96 -7.76
CA ARG A 41 -7.45 5.47 -6.46
C ARG A 41 -7.92 6.36 -5.32
N LEU A 42 -7.77 7.68 -5.48
CA LEU A 42 -8.23 8.64 -4.49
C LEU A 42 -9.72 8.48 -4.21
N ARG A 43 -10.54 8.37 -5.26
CA ARG A 43 -11.99 8.17 -5.13
C ARG A 43 -12.33 6.86 -4.43
N HIS A 44 -11.66 5.77 -4.79
CA HIS A 44 -11.86 4.48 -4.14
C HIS A 44 -11.53 4.56 -2.63
N LEU A 45 -10.39 5.14 -2.30
CA LEU A 45 -9.94 5.30 -0.93
C LEU A 45 -10.88 6.20 -0.11
N THR A 46 -11.29 7.35 -0.66
CA THR A 46 -12.18 8.30 0.04
C THR A 46 -13.62 7.78 0.18
N THR A 47 -14.06 6.92 -0.72
CA THR A 47 -15.35 6.23 -0.59
C THR A 47 -15.29 5.21 0.54
N ALA A 48 -14.19 4.45 0.65
CA ALA A 48 -14.02 3.43 1.67
C ALA A 48 -13.68 4.01 3.05
N ALA A 49 -12.88 5.07 3.11
CA ALA A 49 -12.45 5.75 4.32
C ALA A 49 -12.44 7.29 4.11
N PRO A 50 -13.55 7.99 4.36
CA PRO A 50 -13.67 9.43 4.13
C PRO A 50 -12.61 10.29 4.82
N ALA A 51 -12.12 9.91 6.00
CA ALA A 51 -11.03 10.63 6.69
C ALA A 51 -9.72 10.67 5.89
N ALA A 52 -9.55 9.79 4.91
CA ALA A 52 -8.35 9.78 4.06
C ALA A 52 -8.18 11.07 3.25
N GLU A 53 -9.26 11.74 2.88
CA GLU A 53 -9.20 12.98 2.11
C GLU A 53 -8.50 14.11 2.90
N ALA A 54 -8.94 14.34 4.13
CA ALA A 54 -8.37 15.37 5.02
C ALA A 54 -6.89 15.07 5.32
N PHE A 55 -6.58 13.81 5.60
CA PHE A 55 -5.23 13.37 5.89
C PHE A 55 -4.29 13.55 4.68
N LEU A 56 -4.71 13.17 3.48
CA LEU A 56 -3.94 13.35 2.25
C LEU A 56 -3.72 14.83 1.90
N LYS A 57 -4.74 15.67 2.08
CA LYS A 57 -4.61 17.12 1.90
C LYS A 57 -3.54 17.69 2.83
N ARG A 58 -3.49 17.25 4.08
CA ARG A 58 -2.47 17.66 5.06
C ARG A 58 -1.05 17.21 4.66
N ILE A 59 -0.89 15.99 4.15
CA ILE A 59 0.40 15.50 3.63
C ILE A 59 0.83 16.32 2.42
N GLY A 60 -0.07 16.58 1.49
CA GLY A 60 0.21 17.38 0.30
C GLY A 60 0.62 18.82 0.63
N ALA A 61 -0.04 19.45 1.59
CA ALA A 61 0.30 20.79 2.08
C ALA A 61 1.72 20.87 2.67
N LYS A 62 2.24 19.76 3.20
CA LYS A 62 3.62 19.63 3.72
C LYS A 62 4.65 19.23 2.66
N GLY A 63 4.27 19.20 1.38
CA GLY A 63 5.17 18.79 0.27
C GLY A 63 5.43 17.27 0.19
N GLY A 64 4.62 16.46 0.84
CA GLY A 64 4.74 15.01 0.79
C GLY A 64 4.37 14.42 -0.59
N ALA A 65 4.98 13.29 -0.93
CA ALA A 65 4.72 12.57 -2.18
C ALA A 65 3.31 11.95 -2.19
N MET A 66 2.35 12.66 -2.79
CA MET A 66 0.93 12.28 -2.81
C MET A 66 0.70 10.87 -3.37
N GLY A 67 1.29 10.55 -4.52
CA GLY A 67 1.09 9.25 -5.17
C GLY A 67 1.62 8.07 -4.33
N ALA A 68 2.79 8.24 -3.68
CA ALA A 68 3.32 7.22 -2.78
C ALA A 68 2.46 7.05 -1.53
N SER A 69 1.94 8.15 -1.01
CA SER A 69 1.04 8.18 0.15
C SER A 69 -0.26 7.44 -0.15
N LEU A 70 -0.85 7.73 -1.29
CA LEU A 70 -2.07 7.10 -1.77
C LEU A 70 -1.90 5.58 -1.92
N LEU A 71 -0.79 5.14 -2.55
CA LEU A 71 -0.51 3.72 -2.73
C LEU A 71 -0.34 2.98 -1.38
N ARG A 72 0.31 3.61 -0.41
CA ARG A 72 0.46 3.04 0.94
C ARG A 72 -0.88 2.92 1.66
N MET A 73 -1.76 3.93 1.54
CA MET A 73 -3.09 3.88 2.13
C MET A 73 -3.98 2.82 1.47
N GLU A 74 -3.91 2.64 0.15
CA GLU A 74 -4.61 1.54 -0.52
C GLU A 74 -4.18 0.18 0.05
N ARG A 75 -2.89 -0.04 0.23
CA ARG A 75 -2.39 -1.27 0.84
C ARG A 75 -2.90 -1.48 2.26
N MET A 76 -2.98 -0.42 3.07
CA MET A 76 -3.57 -0.49 4.41
C MET A 76 -5.07 -0.80 4.34
N LEU A 77 -5.79 -0.21 3.38
CA LEU A 77 -7.19 -0.51 3.14
C LEU A 77 -7.42 -1.99 2.80
N ASP A 78 -6.56 -2.56 1.94
CA ASP A 78 -6.64 -3.97 1.54
C ASP A 78 -6.30 -4.92 2.69
N LEU A 79 -5.35 -4.53 3.56
CA LEU A 79 -4.88 -5.38 4.67
C LEU A 79 -5.81 -5.33 5.88
N PHE A 80 -6.20 -4.14 6.31
CA PHE A 80 -6.90 -3.92 7.59
C PHE A 80 -8.41 -3.64 7.41
N GLY A 81 -8.83 -3.35 6.19
CA GLY A 81 -10.21 -3.02 5.85
C GLY A 81 -10.60 -1.56 6.11
N PRO A 82 -11.77 -1.14 5.59
CA PRO A 82 -12.19 0.27 5.60
C PRO A 82 -12.48 0.80 7.00
N ALA A 83 -13.11 0.02 7.85
CA ALA A 83 -13.48 0.46 9.19
C ALA A 83 -12.25 0.72 10.08
N ALA A 84 -11.25 -0.16 10.04
CA ALA A 84 -10.03 -0.01 10.80
C ALA A 84 -9.22 1.20 10.30
N LEU A 85 -9.08 1.34 8.98
CA LEU A 85 -8.39 2.48 8.38
C LEU A 85 -9.06 3.80 8.71
N GLN A 86 -10.40 3.89 8.64
CA GLN A 86 -11.15 5.10 8.99
C GLN A 86 -10.85 5.54 10.43
N VAL A 87 -10.89 4.62 11.39
CA VAL A 87 -10.63 4.93 12.80
C VAL A 87 -9.18 5.37 13.00
N ALA A 88 -8.21 4.65 12.43
CA ALA A 88 -6.80 5.00 12.54
C ALA A 88 -6.49 6.40 11.95
N LEU A 89 -7.15 6.77 10.86
CA LEU A 89 -7.01 8.11 10.26
C LEU A 89 -7.57 9.20 11.16
N ILE A 90 -8.74 8.97 11.78
CA ILE A 90 -9.33 9.91 12.75
C ILE A 90 -8.42 10.07 13.98
N GLU A 91 -7.81 9.00 14.45
CA GLU A 91 -6.85 9.04 15.55
C GLU A 91 -5.57 9.79 15.14
N ALA A 92 -5.06 9.53 13.94
CA ALA A 92 -3.90 10.22 13.40
C ALA A 92 -4.13 11.72 13.17
N GLU A 93 -5.37 12.17 12.96
CA GLU A 93 -5.69 13.60 12.84
C GLU A 93 -5.47 14.37 14.15
N LYS A 94 -5.55 13.70 15.29
CA LYS A 94 -5.29 14.30 16.61
C LYS A 94 -3.79 14.56 16.84
N ILE A 95 -2.93 13.92 16.06
CA ILE A 95 -1.47 14.07 16.14
C ILE A 95 -1.03 15.19 15.19
N PRO A 96 -0.42 16.29 15.68
CA PRO A 96 -0.10 17.48 14.86
C PRO A 96 0.82 17.19 13.67
N VAL A 97 1.72 16.22 13.80
CA VAL A 97 2.74 15.87 12.79
C VAL A 97 2.61 14.40 12.34
N ALA A 98 1.37 13.86 12.32
CA ALA A 98 1.16 12.49 11.90
C ALA A 98 1.62 12.26 10.45
N THR A 99 2.30 11.13 10.27
CA THR A 99 2.77 10.60 9.00
C THR A 99 1.97 9.36 8.61
N ILE A 100 2.17 8.87 7.40
CA ILE A 100 1.57 7.58 6.99
C ILE A 100 2.08 6.41 7.84
N HIS A 101 3.32 6.50 8.33
CA HIS A 101 3.88 5.50 9.23
C HIS A 101 3.11 5.44 10.55
N ASP A 102 2.71 6.59 11.10
CA ASP A 102 1.93 6.63 12.33
C ASP A 102 0.55 5.99 12.15
N VAL A 103 -0.09 6.19 10.98
CA VAL A 103 -1.35 5.49 10.66
C VAL A 103 -1.14 3.97 10.64
N HIS A 104 -0.04 3.49 10.06
CA HIS A 104 0.29 2.06 10.05
C HIS A 104 0.51 1.54 11.48
N MET A 105 1.25 2.27 12.30
CA MET A 105 1.47 1.89 13.71
C MET A 105 0.17 1.82 14.51
N LEU A 106 -0.75 2.76 14.30
CA LEU A 106 -2.07 2.73 14.94
C LEU A 106 -2.89 1.50 14.50
N LEU A 107 -2.84 1.14 13.22
CA LEU A 107 -3.49 -0.06 12.70
C LEU A 107 -2.90 -1.33 13.31
N ASP A 108 -1.58 -1.47 13.34
CA ASP A 108 -0.89 -2.61 13.95
C ASP A 108 -1.18 -2.73 15.45
N GLN A 109 -1.18 -1.61 16.17
CA GLN A 109 -1.49 -1.60 17.59
C GLN A 109 -2.92 -2.07 17.84
N ARG A 110 -3.87 -1.58 17.05
CA ARG A 110 -5.27 -1.97 17.15
C ARG A 110 -5.48 -3.44 16.83
N ASP A 111 -4.81 -3.93 15.79
CA ASP A 111 -4.90 -5.34 15.39
C ASP A 111 -4.38 -6.27 16.49
N ARG A 112 -3.27 -5.92 17.12
CA ARG A 112 -2.73 -6.63 18.29
C ARG A 112 -3.67 -6.59 19.50
N GLN A 113 -4.34 -5.44 19.75
CA GLN A 113 -5.30 -5.31 20.85
C GLN A 113 -6.54 -6.18 20.62
N LEU A 114 -6.94 -6.39 19.38
CA LEU A 114 -8.04 -7.27 19.01
C LEU A 114 -7.63 -8.75 18.99
N SER A 115 -6.35 -9.05 19.33
CA SER A 115 -5.77 -10.41 19.25
C SER A 115 -5.86 -11.05 17.87
N ASN A 116 -5.95 -10.23 16.84
CA ASN A 116 -5.91 -10.71 15.47
C ASN A 116 -4.46 -11.03 15.07
N PRO A 117 -4.20 -12.14 14.39
CA PRO A 117 -2.87 -12.37 13.83
C PRO A 117 -2.55 -11.28 12.80
N PRO A 118 -1.29 -10.84 12.67
CA PRO A 118 -0.92 -9.84 11.68
C PRO A 118 -1.34 -10.33 10.29
N PRO A 119 -1.89 -9.43 9.44
CA PRO A 119 -2.34 -9.82 8.11
C PRO A 119 -1.15 -10.35 7.32
N THR A 120 -1.14 -11.66 7.12
CA THR A 120 -0.17 -12.30 6.24
C THR A 120 -0.67 -12.11 4.82
N GLY A 121 0.12 -11.47 3.95
CA GLY A 121 -0.18 -11.32 2.52
C GLY A 121 -0.21 -12.64 1.75
N ILE A 122 -0.31 -13.77 2.44
CA ILE A 122 -0.37 -15.12 1.87
C ILE A 122 -1.81 -15.43 1.52
N HIS A 123 -2.12 -15.43 0.24
CA HIS A 123 -3.40 -15.88 -0.28
C HIS A 123 -3.43 -17.41 -0.30
N LEU A 124 -3.99 -18.01 0.73
CA LEU A 124 -4.17 -19.46 0.77
C LEU A 124 -5.39 -19.84 -0.09
N PRO A 125 -5.26 -20.85 -0.99
CA PRO A 125 -6.39 -21.40 -1.74
C PRO A 125 -7.52 -21.82 -0.79
N HIS A 126 -8.77 -21.73 -1.26
CA HIS A 126 -9.96 -22.01 -0.43
C HIS A 126 -9.92 -23.43 0.19
N ASP A 127 -9.35 -24.39 -0.53
CA ASP A 127 -9.28 -25.83 -0.14
C ASP A 127 -7.93 -26.18 0.52
N SER A 128 -7.14 -25.20 0.93
CA SER A 128 -5.84 -25.50 1.54
C SER A 128 -6.04 -26.10 2.93
N PRO A 129 -5.46 -27.30 3.21
CA PRO A 129 -5.47 -27.89 4.55
C PRO A 129 -4.76 -27.02 5.58
N LEU A 130 -3.94 -26.05 5.15
CA LEU A 130 -3.24 -25.12 6.02
C LEU A 130 -4.18 -24.11 6.70
N ARG A 131 -5.41 -23.91 6.20
CA ARG A 131 -6.40 -23.05 6.85
C ARG A 131 -6.89 -23.59 8.19
N ALA A 132 -6.90 -24.90 8.35
CA ALA A 132 -7.31 -25.57 9.57
C ALA A 132 -6.16 -25.77 10.57
N LEU A 133 -4.94 -25.37 10.18
CA LEU A 133 -3.75 -25.54 11.02
C LEU A 133 -3.77 -24.47 12.12
N SER A 134 -4.05 -24.88 13.35
CA SER A 134 -3.86 -24.06 14.54
C SER A 134 -2.48 -24.33 15.11
N VAL A 135 -1.62 -23.32 15.07
CA VAL A 135 -0.30 -23.40 15.71
C VAL A 135 -0.42 -22.83 17.13
N THR A 136 -0.21 -23.68 18.12
CA THR A 136 -0.10 -23.20 19.50
C THR A 136 1.26 -22.53 19.66
N PRO A 137 1.32 -21.24 20.03
CA PRO A 137 2.60 -20.55 20.24
C PRO A 137 3.40 -21.27 21.32
N HIS A 138 4.70 -21.44 21.07
CA HIS A 138 5.62 -21.98 22.06
C HIS A 138 5.71 -21.03 23.27
N SER A 139 5.66 -21.59 24.49
CA SER A 139 5.82 -20.79 25.70
C SER A 139 7.25 -20.24 25.80
N LEU A 140 7.38 -18.93 25.91
CA LEU A 140 8.67 -18.26 26.05
C LEU A 140 9.25 -18.38 27.47
N ALA A 141 8.48 -18.87 28.45
CA ALA A 141 8.91 -19.02 29.85
C ALA A 141 10.16 -19.91 30.01
N SER A 142 10.39 -20.85 29.09
CA SER A 142 11.59 -21.67 29.08
C SER A 142 12.87 -20.91 28.69
N TYR A 143 12.77 -19.79 28.01
CA TYR A 143 13.90 -18.95 27.61
C TYR A 143 14.31 -17.99 28.72
N ASP A 144 13.38 -17.56 29.56
CA ASP A 144 13.66 -16.67 30.69
C ASP A 144 14.51 -17.35 31.76
N THR A 145 14.47 -18.70 31.87
CA THR A 145 15.27 -19.47 32.81
C THR A 145 16.73 -19.67 32.39
N LEU A 146 17.06 -19.43 31.09
CA LEU A 146 18.43 -19.58 30.59
C LEU A 146 19.34 -18.41 30.99
N ASN A 147 18.81 -17.24 31.23
CA ASN A 147 19.56 -16.05 31.63
C ASN A 147 19.94 -16.01 33.09
N LEU A 148 19.35 -16.87 33.92
CA LEU A 148 19.64 -16.91 35.37
C LEU A 148 20.81 -17.86 35.76
N LYS A 149 21.41 -18.56 34.80
CA LYS A 149 22.50 -19.53 35.02
C LYS A 149 23.90 -19.06 34.63
N SER A 150 24.08 -17.79 34.27
CA SER A 150 25.38 -17.26 33.83
C SER A 150 26.07 -16.34 34.85
N GLU A 151 25.64 -16.33 36.14
CA GLU A 151 26.35 -15.66 37.22
C GLU A 151 26.64 -16.66 38.36
N ASP A 152 27.68 -17.48 38.16
CA ASP A 152 28.50 -18.10 39.23
C ASP A 152 29.90 -18.38 38.69
#